data_e1ba4057a9d0daeb55d12188d2c8d69f
#
_entry.id   e1ba4057a9d0daeb55d12188d2c8d69f
#
_cell.length_a   1.000
_cell.length_b   1.000
_cell.length_c   1.000
_cell.angle_alpha   90.00
_cell.angle_beta   90.00
_cell.angle_gamma   90.00
#
_symmetry.space_group_name_H-M   'P 1'
#
loop_
_entity.id
_entity.type
_entity.pdbx_description
1 polymer ?
#
loop_
_entity_poly.entity_id
_entity_poly.type
_entity_poly.pdbx_seq_one_letter_code
_entity_poly.pdbx_strand_id
1 'polypeptide(L)'
;MLSFQHQDCDLTLSEGLECYYDSFPKSKEILEDDLQSGNLLRDHDCTHIIFGLDISIDQEAILDTWVLWGSSFKWKYLLGYAKLPQIKKIQKHLFVELGVRGFLKLYWNVSGIKRKVIFRTFTMKKKWPFQMPDSYLNMKISELREMHGINILTSKELNYSPTQWSGAKNS
;
A
#
# COMPACT_ATOMS: atom_id res chain seq x y z
N MET A 1 -13.39 2.90 -8.38
CA MET A 1 -11.95 2.86 -8.66
C MET A 1 -11.43 4.26 -8.43
N LEU A 2 -10.40 4.41 -7.62
CA LEU A 2 -9.82 5.70 -7.26
C LEU A 2 -8.90 6.21 -8.40
N SER A 3 -8.73 7.53 -8.51
CA SER A 3 -7.94 8.14 -9.59
C SER A 3 -6.52 7.58 -9.68
N PHE A 4 -5.85 7.38 -8.55
CA PHE A 4 -4.49 6.83 -8.51
C PHE A 4 -4.39 5.34 -8.88
N GLN A 5 -5.50 4.62 -9.03
CA GLN A 5 -5.55 3.24 -9.50
C GLN A 5 -5.51 3.12 -11.04
N HIS A 6 -5.37 4.23 -11.76
CA HIS A 6 -5.11 4.27 -13.19
C HIS A 6 -3.63 4.50 -13.45
N GLN A 7 -3.03 3.76 -14.43
CA GLN A 7 -1.59 3.86 -14.76
C GLN A 7 -1.17 5.29 -15.08
N ASP A 8 -2.00 5.99 -15.85
CA ASP A 8 -1.75 7.33 -16.39
C ASP A 8 -2.40 8.42 -15.53
N CYS A 9 -2.36 8.26 -14.20
CA CYS A 9 -2.95 9.23 -13.26
C CYS A 9 -2.19 10.55 -13.30
N ASP A 10 -2.88 11.63 -13.66
CA ASP A 10 -2.30 12.98 -13.81
C ASP A 10 -2.25 13.79 -12.51
N LEU A 11 -2.82 13.28 -11.42
CA LEU A 11 -2.71 13.91 -10.11
C LEU A 11 -1.24 13.94 -9.66
N THR A 12 -0.85 14.98 -8.95
CA THR A 12 0.40 14.98 -8.17
C THR A 12 0.29 13.95 -7.04
N LEU A 13 1.43 13.53 -6.51
CA LEU A 13 1.42 12.59 -5.38
C LEU A 13 0.72 13.19 -4.14
N SER A 14 0.83 14.50 -3.92
CA SER A 14 0.10 15.21 -2.85
C SER A 14 -1.41 15.16 -3.05
N GLU A 15 -1.91 15.48 -4.26
CA GLU A 15 -3.33 15.37 -4.59
C GLU A 15 -3.83 13.91 -4.50
N GLY A 16 -2.97 12.95 -4.86
CA GLY A 16 -3.24 11.53 -4.67
C GLY A 16 -3.39 11.14 -3.20
N LEU A 17 -2.56 11.71 -2.30
CA LEU A 17 -2.70 11.54 -0.85
C LEU A 17 -3.99 12.14 -0.31
N GLU A 18 -4.38 13.34 -0.75
CA GLU A 18 -5.66 13.94 -0.39
C GLU A 18 -6.83 13.05 -0.80
N CYS A 19 -6.83 12.59 -2.05
CA CYS A 19 -7.84 11.64 -2.57
C CYS A 19 -7.88 10.33 -1.76
N TYR A 20 -6.72 9.83 -1.35
CA TYR A 20 -6.60 8.64 -0.50
C TYR A 20 -7.20 8.88 0.88
N TYR A 21 -6.86 9.97 1.57
CA TYR A 21 -7.39 10.28 2.90
C TYR A 21 -8.88 10.63 2.90
N ASP A 22 -9.39 11.26 1.86
CA ASP A 22 -10.83 11.49 1.69
C ASP A 22 -11.60 10.16 1.51
N SER A 23 -10.97 9.20 0.84
CA SER A 23 -11.55 7.87 0.64
C SER A 23 -11.42 6.98 1.87
N PHE A 24 -10.38 7.20 2.69
CA PHE A 24 -10.04 6.39 3.86
C PHE A 24 -9.76 7.28 5.09
N PRO A 25 -10.80 7.90 5.70
CA PRO A 25 -10.62 8.89 6.79
C PRO A 25 -9.86 8.36 8.00
N LYS A 26 -9.96 7.06 8.29
CA LYS A 26 -9.22 6.44 9.40
C LYS A 26 -7.71 6.44 9.19
N SER A 27 -7.23 6.35 7.95
CA SER A 27 -5.81 6.47 7.66
C SER A 27 -5.28 7.86 8.01
N LYS A 28 -6.11 8.91 7.80
CA LYS A 28 -5.78 10.28 8.19
C LYS A 28 -5.69 10.45 9.71
N GLU A 29 -6.63 9.88 10.47
CA GLU A 29 -6.61 9.93 11.95
C GLU A 29 -5.33 9.28 12.51
N ILE A 30 -4.88 8.18 11.93
CA ILE A 30 -3.66 7.50 12.34
C ILE A 30 -2.41 8.35 11.99
N LEU A 31 -2.44 9.08 10.87
CA LEU A 31 -1.35 9.96 10.44
C LEU A 31 -1.10 11.11 11.41
N GLU A 32 -2.14 11.70 12.00
CA GLU A 32 -2.00 12.83 12.94
C GLU A 32 -1.16 12.44 14.18
N ASP A 33 -1.17 11.17 14.56
CA ASP A 33 -0.34 10.62 15.63
C ASP A 33 1.11 10.30 15.18
N ASP A 34 1.41 10.34 13.89
CA ASP A 34 2.70 9.93 13.29
C ASP A 34 3.77 11.03 13.25
N LEU A 35 3.45 12.26 13.64
CA LEU A 35 4.42 13.37 13.68
C LEU A 35 5.69 13.03 14.45
N GLN A 36 5.62 12.07 15.39
CA GLN A 36 6.76 11.55 16.15
C GLN A 36 7.53 10.43 15.41
N SER A 37 6.98 9.85 14.35
CA SER A 37 7.53 8.68 13.64
C SER A 37 8.30 9.04 12.37
N GLY A 38 8.50 10.33 12.07
CA GLY A 38 9.29 10.80 10.94
C GLY A 38 8.65 10.49 9.58
N ASN A 39 7.34 10.75 9.46
CA ASN A 39 6.55 10.55 8.24
C ASN A 39 6.45 9.09 7.74
N LEU A 40 6.70 8.12 8.61
CA LEU A 40 6.72 6.70 8.23
C LEU A 40 5.38 6.23 7.67
N LEU A 41 4.26 6.68 8.26
CA LEU A 41 2.91 6.36 7.79
C LEU A 41 2.59 7.07 6.47
N ARG A 42 2.91 8.36 6.35
CA ARG A 42 2.76 9.08 5.09
C ARG A 42 3.50 8.38 3.95
N ASP A 43 4.74 7.99 4.20
CA ASP A 43 5.57 7.31 3.19
C ASP A 43 5.01 5.92 2.84
N HIS A 44 4.41 5.21 3.82
CA HIS A 44 3.66 4.00 3.58
C HIS A 44 2.41 4.27 2.72
N ASP A 45 1.61 5.30 3.06
CA ASP A 45 0.40 5.65 2.31
C ASP A 45 0.74 6.05 0.86
N CYS A 46 1.88 6.71 0.64
CA CYS A 46 2.40 6.94 -0.70
C CYS A 46 2.69 5.65 -1.47
N THR A 47 2.99 4.53 -0.80
CA THR A 47 3.15 3.24 -1.50
C THR A 47 1.82 2.70 -2.03
N HIS A 48 0.70 2.90 -1.32
CA HIS A 48 -0.63 2.59 -1.84
C HIS A 48 -0.91 3.33 -3.14
N ILE A 49 -0.62 4.63 -3.15
CA ILE A 49 -0.88 5.51 -4.30
C ILE A 49 -0.01 5.13 -5.49
N ILE A 50 1.30 5.00 -5.28
CA ILE A 50 2.24 4.75 -6.38
C ILE A 50 2.06 3.36 -6.99
N PHE A 51 1.67 2.35 -6.21
CA PHE A 51 1.40 1.00 -6.68
C PHE A 51 -0.07 0.75 -7.02
N GLY A 52 -0.96 1.76 -6.83
CA GLY A 52 -2.35 1.73 -7.26
C GLY A 52 -3.25 0.77 -6.47
N LEU A 53 -3.03 0.64 -5.17
CA LEU A 53 -3.73 -0.30 -4.28
C LEU A 53 -4.52 0.44 -3.19
N ASP A 54 -5.65 -0.14 -2.76
CA ASP A 54 -6.46 0.34 -1.64
C ASP A 54 -6.07 -0.33 -0.32
N ILE A 55 -6.77 0.02 0.78
CA ILE A 55 -6.52 -0.48 2.14
C ILE A 55 -7.21 -1.82 2.45
N SER A 56 -7.85 -2.47 1.48
CA SER A 56 -8.44 -3.78 1.73
C SER A 56 -7.33 -4.80 2.08
N ILE A 57 -7.64 -5.73 2.99
CA ILE A 57 -6.62 -6.66 3.48
C ILE A 57 -5.96 -7.50 2.39
N ASP A 58 -6.71 -7.82 1.33
CA ASP A 58 -6.18 -8.53 0.17
C ASP A 58 -5.20 -7.65 -0.61
N GLN A 59 -5.49 -6.35 -0.76
CA GLN A 59 -4.60 -5.41 -1.43
C GLN A 59 -3.40 -5.03 -0.56
N GLU A 60 -3.56 -4.94 0.76
CA GLU A 60 -2.44 -4.86 1.71
C GLU A 60 -1.47 -6.03 1.54
N ALA A 61 -1.99 -7.26 1.46
CA ALA A 61 -1.14 -8.42 1.24
C ALA A 61 -0.41 -8.38 -0.12
N ILE A 62 -1.00 -7.76 -1.15
CA ILE A 62 -0.35 -7.53 -2.45
C ILE A 62 0.68 -6.39 -2.33
N LEU A 63 0.35 -5.30 -1.61
CA LEU A 63 1.24 -4.17 -1.37
C LEU A 63 2.52 -4.59 -0.66
N ASP A 64 2.43 -5.46 0.34
CA ASP A 64 3.60 -6.05 1.01
C ASP A 64 4.60 -6.61 0.01
N THR A 65 4.12 -7.21 -1.08
CA THR A 65 4.99 -7.76 -2.12
C THR A 65 5.67 -6.66 -2.95
N TRP A 66 4.94 -5.61 -3.31
CA TRP A 66 5.52 -4.42 -3.96
C TRP A 66 6.58 -3.75 -3.08
N VAL A 67 6.27 -3.54 -1.80
CA VAL A 67 7.18 -2.91 -0.84
C VAL A 67 8.44 -3.75 -0.67
N LEU A 68 8.31 -5.05 -0.50
CA LEU A 68 9.45 -5.95 -0.26
C LEU A 68 10.39 -6.06 -1.48
N TRP A 69 9.84 -6.16 -2.69
CA TRP A 69 10.62 -6.42 -3.90
C TRP A 69 10.86 -5.16 -4.74
N GLY A 70 9.89 -4.25 -4.79
CA GLY A 70 9.90 -3.05 -5.64
C GLY A 70 10.34 -1.77 -4.94
N SER A 71 10.55 -1.77 -3.62
CA SER A 71 11.00 -0.59 -2.89
C SER A 71 12.38 -0.78 -2.23
N SER A 72 12.96 0.34 -1.75
CA SER A 72 14.17 0.34 -0.92
C SER A 72 13.87 0.09 0.56
N PHE A 73 12.83 -0.71 0.83
CA PHE A 73 12.40 -1.06 2.16
C PHE A 73 13.52 -1.68 3.01
N LYS A 74 13.58 -1.29 4.29
CA LYS A 74 14.51 -1.86 5.28
C LYS A 74 13.73 -2.41 6.46
N TRP A 75 14.13 -3.56 6.98
CA TRP A 75 13.47 -4.22 8.12
C TRP A 75 13.30 -3.33 9.35
N LYS A 76 14.17 -2.34 9.54
CA LYS A 76 14.03 -1.34 10.62
C LYS A 76 12.70 -0.54 10.54
N TYR A 77 12.17 -0.33 9.34
CA TYR A 77 10.88 0.37 9.15
C TYR A 77 9.72 -0.50 9.61
N LEU A 78 9.77 -1.81 9.32
CA LEU A 78 8.77 -2.75 9.82
C LEU A 78 8.73 -2.76 11.35
N LEU A 79 9.90 -2.74 12.00
CA LEU A 79 9.98 -2.67 13.47
C LEU A 79 9.43 -1.35 14.01
N GLY A 80 9.63 -0.23 13.33
CA GLY A 80 9.02 1.07 13.65
C GLY A 80 7.50 1.01 13.53
N TYR A 81 7.01 0.60 12.38
CA TYR A 81 5.59 0.47 12.06
C TYR A 81 4.85 -0.46 13.04
N ALA A 82 5.42 -1.65 13.30
CA ALA A 82 4.83 -2.61 14.23
C ALA A 82 4.79 -2.15 15.71
N LYS A 83 5.53 -1.09 16.07
CA LYS A 83 5.50 -0.52 17.43
C LYS A 83 4.35 0.45 17.63
N LEU A 84 3.75 0.98 16.57
CA LEU A 84 2.64 1.93 16.66
C LEU A 84 1.44 1.28 17.35
N PRO A 85 0.88 1.89 18.41
CA PRO A 85 -0.21 1.29 19.19
C PRO A 85 -1.45 0.97 18.34
N GLN A 86 -1.77 1.84 17.39
CA GLN A 86 -2.91 1.71 16.49
C GLN A 86 -2.73 0.48 15.57
N ILE A 87 -1.54 0.32 15.01
CA ILE A 87 -1.21 -0.82 14.15
C ILE A 87 -1.26 -2.13 14.92
N LYS A 88 -0.73 -2.16 16.16
CA LYS A 88 -0.85 -3.34 17.03
C LYS A 88 -2.29 -3.72 17.30
N LYS A 89 -3.17 -2.73 17.52
CA LYS A 89 -4.60 -2.97 17.76
C LYS A 89 -5.27 -3.58 16.54
N ILE A 90 -5.00 -3.03 15.35
CA ILE A 90 -5.52 -3.55 14.07
C ILE A 90 -5.03 -4.97 13.83
N GLN A 91 -3.72 -5.20 13.95
CA GLN A 91 -3.12 -6.52 13.74
C GLN A 91 -3.67 -7.57 14.70
N LYS A 92 -3.82 -7.21 15.99
CA LYS A 92 -4.42 -8.12 17.00
C LYS A 92 -5.84 -8.46 16.65
N HIS A 93 -6.67 -7.46 16.29
CA HIS A 93 -8.06 -7.68 15.91
C HIS A 93 -8.17 -8.61 14.71
N LEU A 94 -7.39 -8.31 13.67
CA LEU A 94 -7.32 -9.09 12.45
C LEU A 94 -6.90 -10.55 12.72
N PHE A 95 -5.88 -10.75 13.58
CA PHE A 95 -5.41 -12.08 13.94
C PHE A 95 -6.45 -12.87 14.74
N VAL A 96 -7.17 -12.21 15.64
CA VAL A 96 -8.27 -12.85 16.42
C VAL A 96 -9.40 -13.28 15.50
N GLU A 97 -9.77 -12.44 14.53
CA GLU A 97 -10.91 -12.70 13.65
C GLU A 97 -10.59 -13.73 12.54
N LEU A 98 -9.47 -13.60 11.87
CA LEU A 98 -9.10 -14.49 10.77
C LEU A 98 -8.44 -15.78 11.25
N GLY A 99 -7.70 -15.73 12.35
CA GLY A 99 -6.84 -16.82 12.79
C GLY A 99 -5.79 -17.24 11.75
N VAL A 100 -4.98 -18.23 12.08
CA VAL A 100 -3.93 -18.74 11.18
C VAL A 100 -4.49 -19.25 9.85
N ARG A 101 -5.62 -19.96 9.89
CA ARG A 101 -6.25 -20.50 8.67
C ARG A 101 -6.76 -19.41 7.74
N GLY A 102 -7.35 -18.34 8.29
CA GLY A 102 -7.80 -17.18 7.50
C GLY A 102 -6.63 -16.45 6.82
N PHE A 103 -5.53 -16.27 7.54
CA PHE A 103 -4.30 -15.70 6.95
C PHE A 103 -3.73 -16.57 5.83
N LEU A 104 -3.64 -17.88 6.02
CA LEU A 104 -3.19 -18.78 4.96
C LEU A 104 -4.09 -18.72 3.74
N LYS A 105 -5.42 -18.69 3.94
CA LYS A 105 -6.39 -18.56 2.85
C LYS A 105 -6.23 -17.21 2.13
N LEU A 106 -6.07 -16.09 2.86
CA LEU A 106 -5.83 -14.76 2.32
C LEU A 106 -4.59 -14.76 1.38
N TYR A 107 -3.45 -15.22 1.90
CA TYR A 107 -2.21 -15.24 1.10
C TYR A 107 -2.30 -16.19 -0.09
N TRP A 108 -3.00 -17.31 0.04
CA TRP A 108 -3.24 -18.24 -1.07
C TRP A 108 -4.10 -17.60 -2.15
N ASN A 109 -5.16 -16.90 -1.75
CA ASN A 109 -6.11 -16.23 -2.65
C ASN A 109 -5.42 -15.21 -3.57
N VAL A 110 -4.47 -14.45 -3.06
CA VAL A 110 -3.73 -13.43 -3.82
C VAL A 110 -2.38 -13.91 -4.37
N SER A 111 -2.01 -15.18 -4.17
CA SER A 111 -0.68 -15.71 -4.52
C SER A 111 -0.34 -15.56 -6.01
N GLY A 112 -1.32 -15.76 -6.90
CA GLY A 112 -1.16 -15.58 -8.33
C GLY A 112 -0.86 -14.13 -8.70
N ILE A 113 -1.51 -13.18 -8.01
CA ILE A 113 -1.30 -11.74 -8.21
C ILE A 113 0.07 -11.33 -7.68
N LYS A 114 0.46 -11.83 -6.49
CA LYS A 114 1.78 -11.58 -5.89
C LYS A 114 2.92 -12.01 -6.82
N ARG A 115 2.79 -13.16 -7.50
CA ARG A 115 3.77 -13.59 -8.51
C ARG A 115 3.89 -12.58 -9.66
N LYS A 116 2.76 -12.06 -10.18
CA LYS A 116 2.79 -11.02 -11.21
C LYS A 116 3.52 -9.76 -10.73
N VAL A 117 3.26 -9.34 -9.47
CA VAL A 117 3.97 -8.23 -8.84
C VAL A 117 5.47 -8.46 -8.84
N ILE A 118 5.93 -9.64 -8.36
CA ILE A 118 7.36 -9.97 -8.34
C ILE A 118 7.97 -9.83 -9.74
N PHE A 119 7.34 -10.38 -10.78
CA PHE A 119 7.84 -10.24 -12.15
C PHE A 119 7.92 -8.77 -12.60
N ARG A 120 6.92 -7.94 -12.25
CA ARG A 120 6.94 -6.50 -12.56
C ARG A 120 8.07 -5.76 -11.85
N THR A 121 8.39 -6.15 -10.62
CA THR A 121 9.50 -5.50 -9.90
C THR A 121 10.86 -5.75 -10.56
N PHE A 122 11.04 -6.86 -11.27
CA PHE A 122 12.26 -7.11 -12.05
C PHE A 122 12.37 -6.25 -13.32
N THR A 123 11.25 -5.71 -13.81
CA THR A 123 11.24 -4.82 -14.98
C THR A 123 11.31 -3.34 -14.60
N MET A 124 11.28 -3.01 -13.30
CA MET A 124 11.43 -1.63 -12.85
C MET A 124 12.81 -1.06 -13.20
N LYS A 125 12.84 0.19 -13.63
CA LYS A 125 14.09 0.93 -13.91
C LYS A 125 14.91 1.17 -12.65
N LYS A 126 14.22 1.45 -11.53
CA LYS A 126 14.80 1.63 -10.19
C LYS A 126 13.75 1.36 -9.11
N LYS A 127 14.19 0.93 -7.93
CA LYS A 127 13.28 0.71 -6.79
C LYS A 127 12.66 2.04 -6.32
N TRP A 128 11.41 1.96 -5.86
CA TRP A 128 10.76 3.08 -5.18
C TRP A 128 11.47 3.37 -3.85
N PRO A 129 11.83 4.64 -3.54
CA PRO A 129 12.39 4.98 -2.23
C PRO A 129 11.30 4.88 -1.17
N PHE A 130 11.40 3.92 -0.23
CA PHE A 130 10.38 3.75 0.82
C PHE A 130 10.26 5.01 1.69
N GLN A 131 11.37 5.62 2.07
CA GLN A 131 11.41 7.00 2.55
C GLN A 131 11.58 7.91 1.35
N MET A 132 10.47 8.42 0.85
CA MET A 132 10.50 9.21 -0.37
C MET A 132 10.96 10.65 -0.12
N PRO A 133 11.66 11.28 -1.09
CA PRO A 133 11.96 12.71 -1.04
C PRO A 133 10.68 13.54 -1.08
N ASP A 134 10.60 14.62 -0.27
CA ASP A 134 9.44 15.52 -0.29
C ASP A 134 9.20 16.17 -1.65
N SER A 135 10.23 16.30 -2.49
CA SER A 135 10.10 16.78 -3.87
C SER A 135 9.16 15.93 -4.73
N TYR A 136 8.95 14.65 -4.39
CA TYR A 136 8.03 13.77 -5.12
C TYR A 136 6.56 14.15 -4.91
N LEU A 137 6.22 14.82 -3.80
CA LEU A 137 4.85 15.27 -3.52
C LEU A 137 4.29 16.17 -4.63
N ASN A 138 5.13 16.97 -5.27
CA ASN A 138 4.74 17.91 -6.33
C ASN A 138 4.84 17.31 -7.75
N MET A 139 5.25 16.04 -7.88
CA MET A 139 5.37 15.36 -9.17
C MET A 139 4.10 14.57 -9.47
N LYS A 140 3.75 14.44 -10.76
CA LYS A 140 2.63 13.61 -11.18
C LYS A 140 2.90 12.13 -10.88
N ILE A 141 1.85 11.41 -10.48
CA ILE A 141 1.90 9.97 -10.21
C ILE A 141 2.34 9.21 -11.47
N SER A 142 1.84 9.57 -12.65
CA SER A 142 2.25 9.00 -13.93
C SER A 142 3.74 9.19 -14.22
N GLU A 143 4.28 10.39 -13.99
CA GLU A 143 5.70 10.71 -14.17
C GLU A 143 6.59 9.91 -13.20
N LEU A 144 6.19 9.82 -11.93
CA LEU A 144 6.90 9.03 -10.92
C LEU A 144 6.93 7.54 -11.30
N ARG A 145 5.80 7.00 -11.77
CA ARG A 145 5.72 5.61 -12.27
C ARG A 145 6.62 5.39 -13.48
N GLU A 146 6.59 6.29 -14.44
CA GLU A 146 7.47 6.22 -15.61
C GLU A 146 8.96 6.28 -15.23
N MET A 147 9.32 7.20 -14.35
CA MET A 147 10.69 7.38 -13.85
C MET A 147 11.22 6.13 -13.15
N HIS A 148 10.37 5.40 -12.41
CA HIS A 148 10.72 4.17 -11.72
C HIS A 148 10.48 2.90 -12.56
N GLY A 149 9.80 3.00 -13.69
CA GLY A 149 9.37 1.85 -14.48
C GLY A 149 8.31 1.01 -13.78
N ILE A 150 7.43 1.68 -13.00
CA ILE A 150 6.33 1.03 -12.27
C ILE A 150 5.16 0.82 -13.22
N ASN A 151 4.76 -0.44 -13.37
CA ASN A 151 3.59 -0.86 -14.15
C ASN A 151 2.58 -1.47 -13.18
N ILE A 152 1.55 -0.72 -12.80
CA ILE A 152 0.59 -1.16 -11.79
C ILE A 152 -0.33 -2.26 -12.29
N LEU A 153 -0.94 -3.00 -11.37
CA LEU A 153 -1.96 -4.00 -11.69
C LEU A 153 -3.23 -3.33 -12.24
N THR A 154 -3.77 -3.88 -13.29
CA THR A 154 -5.08 -3.47 -13.81
C THR A 154 -6.21 -4.05 -12.95
N SER A 155 -7.41 -3.44 -13.02
CA SER A 155 -8.61 -3.97 -12.33
C SER A 155 -8.95 -5.41 -12.74
N LYS A 156 -8.67 -5.80 -13.99
CA LYS A 156 -8.86 -7.18 -14.46
C LYS A 156 -7.88 -8.16 -13.83
N GLU A 157 -6.70 -7.70 -13.46
CA GLU A 157 -5.66 -8.52 -12.81
C GLU A 157 -5.85 -8.63 -11.30
N LEU A 158 -6.54 -7.65 -10.70
CA LEU A 158 -6.99 -7.67 -9.29
C LEU A 158 -8.25 -8.54 -9.12
N ASN A 159 -8.29 -9.69 -9.81
CA ASN A 159 -9.41 -10.62 -9.74
C ASN A 159 -9.16 -11.65 -8.64
N TYR A 160 -9.75 -11.42 -7.47
CA TYR A 160 -9.75 -12.30 -6.30
C TYR A 160 -11.10 -12.23 -5.57
N SER A 161 -11.40 -13.24 -4.75
CA SER A 161 -12.56 -13.20 -3.86
C SER A 161 -12.21 -12.40 -2.61
N PRO A 162 -12.83 -11.25 -2.33
CA PRO A 162 -12.47 -10.41 -1.19
C PRO A 162 -12.57 -11.15 0.14
N THR A 163 -11.54 -11.02 0.96
CA THR A 163 -11.54 -11.58 2.32
C THR A 163 -12.47 -10.78 3.21
N GLN A 164 -13.50 -11.44 3.75
CA GLN A 164 -14.48 -10.81 4.64
C GLN A 164 -13.93 -10.75 6.07
N TRP A 165 -13.92 -9.57 6.67
CA TRP A 165 -13.60 -9.35 8.08
C TRP A 165 -14.33 -8.09 8.56
N SER A 166 -14.54 -7.95 9.89
CA SER A 166 -15.37 -6.86 10.44
C SER A 166 -14.80 -5.46 10.18
N GLY A 167 -13.48 -5.32 10.10
CA GLY A 167 -12.80 -4.08 9.74
C GLY A 167 -13.07 -3.61 8.32
N ALA A 168 -13.39 -4.53 7.38
CA ALA A 168 -13.73 -4.18 6.00
C ALA A 168 -15.05 -3.40 5.87
N LYS A 169 -15.93 -3.45 6.88
CA LYS A 169 -17.20 -2.69 6.89
C LYS A 169 -17.03 -1.25 7.36
N ASN A 170 -15.86 -0.90 7.84
CA ASN A 170 -15.56 0.38 8.46
C ASN A 170 -14.40 1.13 7.77
N SER A 171 -13.96 0.63 6.62
CA SER A 171 -12.95 1.26 5.76
C SER A 171 -13.59 2.08 4.67
#